data_07bc7e316934e3cb220bb03d73667aa8
#
_entry.id   07bc7e316934e3cb220bb03d73667aa8
#
_cell.length_a   1.000
_cell.length_b   1.000
_cell.length_c   1.000
_cell.angle_alpha   90.00
_cell.angle_beta   90.00
_cell.angle_gamma   90.00
#
_symmetry.space_group_name_H-M   'P 1'
#
loop_
_entity.id
_entity.type
_entity.pdbx_description
1 polymer ?
#
loop_
_entity_poly.entity_id
_entity_poly.type
_entity_poly.pdbx_seq_one_letter_code
_entity_poly.pdbx_strand_id
1 'polypeptide(L)'
;MLNIKIITVGRLKEKYLRDACSEYLKRLKRFGNVQVIELDEYRLSDNPSDREIEKALEIEGNNILKEAKGYLIAMCIEGKQLSSVKLAEKISQISVDGQSNISFIIGSSFGIAENVKKSADFKLSMSDMTFPHQLARVMLLEQIYRAF
;
A
#
# COMPACT_ATOMS: atom_id res chain seq x y z
N MET A 1 -15.50 13.75 2.59
CA MET A 1 -15.33 12.29 2.57
C MET A 1 -13.87 11.96 2.29
N LEU A 2 -13.31 11.05 3.06
CA LEU A 2 -11.93 10.66 2.91
C LEU A 2 -11.74 9.74 1.70
N ASN A 3 -10.75 10.05 0.86
CA ASN A 3 -10.39 9.24 -0.30
C ASN A 3 -9.13 8.46 0.01
N ILE A 4 -9.19 7.14 -0.09
CA ILE A 4 -8.06 6.26 0.16
C ILE A 4 -7.73 5.50 -1.11
N LYS A 5 -6.47 5.61 -1.53
CA LYS A 5 -5.91 4.81 -2.62
C LYS A 5 -4.97 3.77 -2.04
N ILE A 6 -5.09 2.55 -2.51
CA ILE A 6 -4.10 1.51 -2.24
C ILE A 6 -3.41 1.23 -3.56
N ILE A 7 -2.17 1.65 -3.66
CA ILE A 7 -1.37 1.52 -4.88
C ILE A 7 -0.47 0.30 -4.69
N THR A 8 -0.65 -0.68 -5.55
CA THR A 8 0.08 -1.94 -5.48
C THR A 8 0.84 -2.20 -6.78
N VAL A 9 1.96 -2.87 -6.67
CA VAL A 9 2.71 -3.33 -7.84
C VAL A 9 2.43 -4.82 -8.02
N GLY A 10 1.90 -5.18 -9.19
CA GLY A 10 1.47 -6.54 -9.50
C GLY A 10 -0.02 -6.74 -9.31
N ARG A 11 -0.51 -7.88 -9.79
CA ARG A 11 -1.93 -8.23 -9.77
C ARG A 11 -2.17 -9.45 -8.89
N LEU A 12 -3.36 -9.51 -8.29
CA LEU A 12 -3.76 -10.68 -7.53
C LEU A 12 -4.04 -11.84 -8.49
N LYS A 13 -3.35 -12.95 -8.29
CA LYS A 13 -3.50 -14.15 -9.11
C LYS A 13 -4.49 -15.13 -8.54
N GLU A 14 -4.54 -15.22 -7.20
CA GLU A 14 -5.40 -16.19 -6.51
C GLU A 14 -6.82 -15.66 -6.38
N LYS A 15 -7.78 -16.48 -6.81
CA LYS A 15 -9.20 -16.10 -6.74
C LYS A 15 -9.66 -15.78 -5.33
N TYR A 16 -9.21 -16.58 -4.33
CA TYR A 16 -9.64 -16.36 -2.95
C TYR A 16 -9.14 -15.02 -2.39
N LEU A 17 -7.97 -14.55 -2.83
CA LEU A 17 -7.45 -13.22 -2.43
C LEU A 17 -8.21 -12.10 -3.14
N ARG A 18 -8.54 -12.28 -4.42
CA ARG A 18 -9.37 -11.30 -5.15
C ARG A 18 -10.75 -11.17 -4.52
N ASP A 19 -11.36 -12.31 -4.16
CA ASP A 19 -12.67 -12.33 -3.53
C ASP A 19 -12.63 -11.64 -2.16
N ALA A 20 -11.57 -11.88 -1.38
CA ALA A 20 -11.40 -11.24 -0.08
C ALA A 20 -11.25 -9.73 -0.22
N CYS A 21 -10.43 -9.25 -1.16
CA CYS A 21 -10.29 -7.82 -1.43
C CYS A 21 -11.60 -7.19 -1.86
N SER A 22 -12.32 -7.85 -2.76
CA SER A 22 -13.61 -7.35 -3.25
C SER A 22 -14.63 -7.22 -2.13
N GLU A 23 -14.65 -8.17 -1.19
CA GLU A 23 -15.55 -8.12 -0.05
C GLU A 23 -15.26 -6.92 0.85
N TYR A 24 -13.99 -6.67 1.16
CA TYR A 24 -13.63 -5.52 1.99
C TYR A 24 -13.90 -4.20 1.27
N LEU A 25 -13.62 -4.10 -0.02
CA LEU A 25 -13.93 -2.90 -0.80
C LEU A 25 -15.42 -2.61 -0.82
N LYS A 26 -16.23 -3.66 -0.93
CA LYS A 26 -17.70 -3.54 -0.86
C LYS A 26 -18.15 -2.97 0.48
N ARG A 27 -17.61 -3.50 1.58
CA ARG A 27 -17.94 -3.04 2.94
C ARG A 27 -17.49 -1.60 3.17
N LEU A 28 -16.37 -1.21 2.60
CA LEU A 28 -15.80 0.13 2.77
C LEU A 28 -16.56 1.23 2.05
N LYS A 29 -17.36 0.91 1.03
CA LYS A 29 -18.16 1.91 0.28
C LYS A 29 -19.04 2.76 1.17
N ARG A 30 -19.46 2.24 2.31
CA ARG A 30 -20.33 2.95 3.25
C ARG A 30 -19.61 4.08 3.98
N PHE A 31 -18.29 3.99 4.10
CA PHE A 31 -17.50 4.84 4.98
C PHE A 31 -16.62 5.84 4.24
N GLY A 32 -16.31 5.57 2.99
CA GLY A 32 -15.45 6.43 2.21
C GLY A 32 -15.25 5.92 0.80
N ASN A 33 -14.42 6.64 0.07
CA ASN A 33 -14.04 6.26 -1.28
C ASN A 33 -12.68 5.56 -1.22
N VAL A 34 -12.71 4.22 -1.27
CA VAL A 34 -11.50 3.40 -1.24
C VAL A 34 -11.35 2.69 -2.57
N GLN A 35 -10.20 2.84 -3.21
CA GLN A 35 -9.91 2.17 -4.46
C GLN A 35 -8.51 1.56 -4.45
N VAL A 36 -8.37 0.45 -5.16
CA VAL A 36 -7.09 -0.23 -5.35
C VAL A 36 -6.62 0.03 -6.77
N ILE A 37 -5.40 0.51 -6.91
CA ILE A 37 -4.76 0.75 -8.21
C ILE A 37 -3.63 -0.25 -8.35
N GLU A 38 -3.74 -1.13 -9.32
CA GLU A 38 -2.72 -2.13 -9.62
C GLU A 38 -1.83 -1.63 -10.74
N LEU A 39 -0.54 -1.48 -10.46
CA LEU A 39 0.45 -1.10 -11.44
C LEU A 39 1.21 -2.33 -11.89
N ASP A 40 1.65 -2.31 -13.14
CA ASP A 40 2.40 -3.42 -13.69
C ASP A 40 3.77 -3.55 -13.05
N GLU A 41 4.14 -4.79 -12.74
CA GLU A 41 5.47 -5.12 -12.23
C GLU A 41 6.47 -5.07 -13.40
N TYR A 42 7.64 -4.46 -13.15
CA TYR A 42 8.71 -4.43 -14.15
C TYR A 42 9.28 -5.84 -14.31
N ARG A 43 9.33 -6.31 -15.54
CA ARG A 43 9.82 -7.67 -15.84
C ARG A 43 11.32 -7.75 -15.68
N LEU A 44 11.75 -8.74 -14.89
CA LEU A 44 13.15 -9.07 -14.69
C LEU A 44 13.45 -10.44 -15.26
N SER A 45 14.72 -10.70 -15.58
CA SER A 45 15.18 -12.03 -15.96
C SER A 45 15.05 -12.99 -14.77
N ASP A 46 15.20 -14.30 -15.03
CA ASP A 46 15.06 -15.32 -13.99
C ASP A 46 16.09 -15.18 -12.87
N ASN A 47 17.24 -14.59 -13.17
CA ASN A 47 18.33 -14.39 -12.21
C ASN A 47 18.86 -12.95 -12.30
N PRO A 48 18.05 -11.97 -11.86
CA PRO A 48 18.43 -10.57 -12.01
C PRO A 48 19.58 -10.18 -11.10
N SER A 49 20.45 -9.28 -11.59
CA SER A 49 21.49 -8.68 -10.77
C SER A 49 20.87 -7.65 -9.81
N ASP A 50 21.62 -7.28 -8.76
CA ASP A 50 21.18 -6.26 -7.82
C ASP A 50 20.90 -4.93 -8.52
N ARG A 51 21.70 -4.59 -9.53
CA ARG A 51 21.53 -3.37 -10.31
C ARG A 51 20.26 -3.39 -11.14
N GLU A 52 19.93 -4.56 -11.72
CA GLU A 52 18.69 -4.73 -12.47
C GLU A 52 17.46 -4.59 -11.56
N ILE A 53 17.52 -5.15 -10.36
CA ILE A 53 16.47 -5.04 -9.35
C ILE A 53 16.29 -3.58 -8.95
N GLU A 54 17.39 -2.87 -8.68
CA GLU A 54 17.35 -1.45 -8.28
C GLU A 54 16.71 -0.59 -9.37
N LYS A 55 17.07 -0.83 -10.63
CA LYS A 55 16.47 -0.12 -11.76
C LYS A 55 14.98 -0.40 -11.90
N ALA A 56 14.58 -1.66 -11.74
CA ALA A 56 13.18 -2.05 -11.80
C ALA A 56 12.37 -1.35 -10.71
N LEU A 57 12.89 -1.32 -9.48
CA LEU A 57 12.24 -0.64 -8.36
C LEU A 57 12.12 0.86 -8.60
N GLU A 58 13.13 1.48 -9.19
CA GLU A 58 13.09 2.91 -9.51
C GLU A 58 11.97 3.24 -10.50
N ILE A 59 11.84 2.42 -11.55
CA ILE A 59 10.79 2.60 -12.56
C ILE A 59 9.41 2.39 -11.92
N GLU A 60 9.25 1.33 -11.14
CA GLU A 60 8.02 1.07 -10.41
C GLU A 60 7.69 2.22 -9.45
N GLY A 61 8.70 2.72 -8.75
CA GLY A 61 8.54 3.84 -7.83
C GLY A 61 8.09 5.13 -8.52
N ASN A 62 8.62 5.42 -9.70
CA ASN A 62 8.19 6.57 -10.48
C ASN A 62 6.72 6.46 -10.88
N ASN A 63 6.28 5.27 -11.26
CA ASN A 63 4.88 5.02 -11.60
C ASN A 63 3.96 5.16 -10.39
N ILE A 64 4.42 4.67 -9.23
CA ILE A 64 3.68 4.81 -7.97
C ILE A 64 3.49 6.30 -7.63
N LEU A 65 4.56 7.10 -7.71
CA LEU A 65 4.51 8.51 -7.34
C LEU A 65 3.61 9.33 -8.26
N LYS A 66 3.45 8.90 -9.51
CA LYS A 66 2.49 9.55 -10.43
C LYS A 66 1.04 9.35 -9.99
N GLU A 67 0.74 8.21 -9.38
CA GLU A 67 -0.62 7.87 -8.93
C GLU A 67 -0.92 8.36 -7.52
N ALA A 68 0.11 8.54 -6.70
CA ALA A 68 -0.06 8.90 -5.29
C ALA A 68 -0.62 10.30 -5.11
N LYS A 69 -1.54 10.44 -4.16
CA LYS A 69 -2.13 11.73 -3.80
C LYS A 69 -2.24 11.86 -2.28
N GLY A 70 -2.04 13.08 -1.80
CA GLY A 70 -2.25 13.41 -0.40
C GLY A 70 -1.19 12.85 0.51
N TYR A 71 -1.61 12.37 1.66
CA TYR A 71 -0.71 11.80 2.67
C TYR A 71 -0.26 10.41 2.23
N LEU A 72 1.05 10.20 2.16
CA LEU A 72 1.64 9.00 1.59
C LEU A 72 2.16 8.07 2.69
N ILE A 73 1.60 6.87 2.74
CA ILE A 73 2.03 5.84 3.71
C ILE A 73 2.65 4.67 2.93
N ALA A 74 3.93 4.44 3.14
CA ALA A 74 4.63 3.31 2.53
C ALA A 74 4.61 2.11 3.49
N MET A 75 4.13 0.97 2.98
CA MET A 75 4.12 -0.28 3.74
C MET A 75 5.50 -0.91 3.62
N CYS A 76 6.26 -0.93 4.69
CA CYS A 76 7.61 -1.51 4.69
C CYS A 76 7.97 -2.06 6.06
N ILE A 77 8.80 -3.11 6.05
CA ILE A 77 9.11 -3.86 7.27
C ILE A 77 9.89 -3.01 8.29
N GLU A 78 10.71 -2.08 7.81
CA GLU A 78 11.48 -1.15 8.65
C GLU A 78 10.64 0.03 9.17
N GLY A 79 9.36 0.08 8.84
CA GLY A 79 8.46 1.11 9.32
C GLY A 79 8.07 0.94 10.78
N LYS A 80 7.30 1.88 11.27
CA LYS A 80 6.78 1.83 12.64
C LYS A 80 5.56 0.92 12.70
N GLN A 81 5.51 0.07 13.72
CA GLN A 81 4.34 -0.76 13.97
C GLN A 81 3.31 0.03 14.78
N LEU A 82 2.05 -0.09 14.37
CA LEU A 82 0.93 0.52 15.06
C LEU A 82 -0.11 -0.55 15.38
N SER A 83 -0.77 -0.41 16.52
CA SER A 83 -1.97 -1.20 16.80
C SER A 83 -3.10 -0.76 15.87
N SER A 84 -4.15 -1.58 15.75
CA SER A 84 -5.33 -1.21 14.96
C SER A 84 -5.95 0.09 15.46
N VAL A 85 -5.99 0.29 16.78
CA VAL A 85 -6.50 1.52 17.38
C VAL A 85 -5.63 2.73 16.99
N LYS A 86 -4.32 2.58 17.07
CA LYS A 86 -3.38 3.66 16.71
C LYS A 86 -3.45 4.01 15.24
N LEU A 87 -3.64 3.03 14.37
CA LEU A 87 -3.83 3.27 12.94
C LEU A 87 -5.12 4.07 12.70
N ALA A 88 -6.20 3.70 13.36
CA ALA A 88 -7.47 4.43 13.27
C ALA A 88 -7.31 5.89 13.73
N GLU A 89 -6.61 6.11 14.84
CA GLU A 89 -6.32 7.46 15.34
C GLU A 89 -5.51 8.26 14.34
N LYS A 90 -4.51 7.62 13.71
CA LYS A 90 -3.66 8.29 12.72
C LYS A 90 -4.45 8.70 11.48
N ILE A 91 -5.30 7.83 10.96
CA ILE A 91 -6.16 8.13 9.81
C ILE A 91 -7.09 9.30 10.14
N SER A 92 -7.69 9.28 11.33
CA SER A 92 -8.54 10.37 11.80
C SER A 92 -7.77 11.69 11.91
N GLN A 93 -6.56 11.65 12.45
CA GLN A 93 -5.72 12.84 12.59
C GLN A 93 -5.33 13.44 11.25
N ILE A 94 -4.99 12.60 10.28
CA ILE A 94 -4.67 13.05 8.92
C ILE A 94 -5.85 13.81 8.32
N SER A 95 -7.06 13.29 8.50
CA SER A 95 -8.29 13.93 8.03
C SER A 95 -8.54 15.26 8.74
N VAL A 96 -8.37 15.30 10.05
CA VAL A 96 -8.54 16.51 10.86
C VAL A 96 -7.55 17.59 10.47
N ASP A 97 -6.32 17.21 10.11
CA ASP A 97 -5.27 18.13 9.67
C ASP A 97 -5.50 18.69 8.25
N GLY A 98 -6.61 18.35 7.61
CA GLY A 98 -7.01 18.92 6.33
C GLY A 98 -6.70 18.07 5.12
N GLN A 99 -6.14 16.88 5.29
CA GLN A 99 -5.87 15.98 4.19
C GLN A 99 -7.10 15.13 3.88
N SER A 100 -7.60 15.22 2.67
CA SER A 100 -8.74 14.42 2.21
C SER A 100 -8.33 13.19 1.41
N ASN A 101 -7.05 13.05 1.12
CA ASN A 101 -6.51 11.93 0.34
C ASN A 101 -5.37 11.25 1.09
N ILE A 102 -5.45 9.91 1.18
CA ILE A 102 -4.39 9.08 1.74
C ILE A 102 -4.05 8.02 0.69
N SER A 103 -2.76 7.85 0.42
CA SER A 103 -2.27 6.79 -0.46
C SER A 103 -1.42 5.82 0.33
N PHE A 104 -1.84 4.55 0.37
CA PHE A 104 -1.04 3.44 0.91
C PHE A 104 -0.31 2.76 -0.24
N ILE A 105 0.95 2.45 -0.05
CA ILE A 105 1.77 1.82 -1.09
C ILE A 105 2.25 0.45 -0.65
N ILE A 106 1.95 -0.55 -1.47
CA ILE A 106 2.45 -1.92 -1.32
C ILE A 106 3.33 -2.20 -2.52
N GLY A 107 4.60 -2.51 -2.27
CA GLY A 107 5.56 -2.77 -3.33
C GLY A 107 5.46 -4.17 -3.93
N SER A 108 6.38 -4.47 -4.84
CA SER A 108 6.52 -5.79 -5.44
C SER A 108 7.23 -6.76 -4.49
N SER A 109 7.49 -7.98 -4.97
CA SER A 109 8.23 -8.99 -4.22
C SER A 109 9.64 -8.52 -3.81
N PHE A 110 10.21 -7.54 -4.51
CA PHE A 110 11.50 -6.94 -4.17
C PHE A 110 11.39 -5.71 -3.26
N GLY A 111 10.16 -5.35 -2.86
CA GLY A 111 9.92 -4.25 -1.95
C GLY A 111 9.56 -2.93 -2.63
N ILE A 112 9.88 -1.82 -1.97
CA ILE A 112 9.56 -0.48 -2.42
C ILE A 112 10.85 0.28 -2.70
N ALA A 113 10.86 1.06 -3.79
CA ALA A 113 12.01 1.87 -4.16
C ALA A 113 12.31 2.96 -3.13
N GLU A 114 13.59 3.34 -3.03
CA GLU A 114 14.02 4.40 -2.11
C GLU A 114 13.37 5.75 -2.40
N ASN A 115 13.10 6.08 -3.67
CA ASN A 115 12.45 7.35 -4.01
C ASN A 115 11.03 7.43 -3.42
N VAL A 116 10.31 6.30 -3.36
CA VAL A 116 8.99 6.24 -2.74
C VAL A 116 9.11 6.37 -1.22
N LYS A 117 10.07 5.65 -0.61
CA LYS A 117 10.30 5.70 0.84
C LYS A 117 10.66 7.12 1.30
N LYS A 118 11.49 7.82 0.52
CA LYS A 118 11.87 9.20 0.83
C LYS A 118 10.70 10.18 0.68
N SER A 119 9.77 9.91 -0.22
CA SER A 119 8.58 10.73 -0.43
C SER A 119 7.47 10.43 0.56
N ALA A 120 7.54 9.31 1.27
CA ALA A 120 6.49 8.90 2.19
C ALA A 120 6.45 9.81 3.42
N ASP A 121 5.24 10.18 3.81
CA ASP A 121 5.01 10.95 5.04
C ASP A 121 5.10 10.04 6.26
N PHE A 122 4.84 8.76 6.07
CA PHE A 122 4.90 7.77 7.13
C PHE A 122 5.24 6.40 6.55
N LYS A 123 6.06 5.64 7.28
CA LYS A 123 6.37 4.25 6.94
C LYS A 123 5.71 3.36 7.98
N LEU A 124 4.85 2.47 7.52
CA LEU A 124 4.07 1.59 8.38
C LEU A 124 4.53 0.14 8.19
N SER A 125 4.84 -0.53 9.29
CA SER A 125 5.13 -1.97 9.29
C SER A 125 3.95 -2.72 9.88
N MET A 126 3.51 -3.77 9.21
CA MET A 126 2.45 -4.63 9.73
C MET A 126 2.98 -5.55 10.84
N SER A 127 4.24 -5.96 10.74
CA SER A 127 4.86 -6.90 11.65
C SER A 127 6.35 -7.00 11.35
N ASP A 128 7.12 -7.52 12.30
CA ASP A 128 8.51 -7.93 12.03
C ASP A 128 8.56 -9.17 11.14
N MET A 129 7.45 -9.90 11.05
CA MET A 129 7.32 -11.03 10.15
C MET A 129 7.02 -10.55 8.73
N THR A 130 7.54 -11.25 7.74
CA THR A 130 7.30 -10.94 6.34
C THR A 130 6.05 -11.68 5.85
N PHE A 131 5.17 -10.96 5.17
CA PHE A 131 3.98 -11.54 4.55
C PHE A 131 4.08 -11.38 3.03
N PRO A 132 3.51 -12.33 2.26
CA PRO A 132 3.40 -12.13 0.82
C PRO A 132 2.65 -10.84 0.52
N HIS A 133 3.14 -10.06 -0.46
CA HIS A 133 2.54 -8.76 -0.77
C HIS A 133 1.06 -8.85 -1.17
N GLN A 134 0.64 -9.98 -1.75
CA GLN A 134 -0.77 -10.19 -2.11
C GLN A 134 -1.65 -10.39 -0.87
N LEU A 135 -1.16 -11.13 0.13
CA LEU A 135 -1.87 -11.29 1.40
C LEU A 135 -1.87 -9.99 2.20
N ALA A 136 -0.77 -9.25 2.17
CA ALA A 136 -0.65 -7.95 2.84
C ALA A 136 -1.72 -6.97 2.36
N ARG A 137 -2.10 -7.04 1.09
CA ARG A 137 -3.17 -6.22 0.53
C ARG A 137 -4.51 -6.47 1.25
N VAL A 138 -4.86 -7.73 1.45
CA VAL A 138 -6.07 -8.12 2.17
C VAL A 138 -6.02 -7.64 3.62
N MET A 139 -4.86 -7.85 4.27
CA MET A 139 -4.65 -7.44 5.66
C MET A 139 -4.79 -5.92 5.83
N LEU A 140 -4.24 -5.16 4.89
CA LEU A 140 -4.35 -3.71 4.92
C LEU A 140 -5.80 -3.25 4.77
N LEU A 141 -6.54 -3.82 3.82
CA LEU A 141 -7.96 -3.50 3.63
C LEU A 141 -8.76 -3.82 4.90
N GLU A 142 -8.47 -4.93 5.55
CA GLU A 142 -9.12 -5.32 6.80
C GLU A 142 -8.87 -4.28 7.89
N GLN A 143 -7.63 -3.79 8.02
CA GLN A 143 -7.29 -2.78 9.02
C GLN A 143 -7.92 -1.42 8.71
N ILE A 144 -7.98 -1.04 7.45
CA ILE A 144 -8.67 0.19 7.04
C ILE A 144 -10.16 0.08 7.38
N TYR A 145 -10.75 -1.08 7.15
CA TYR A 145 -12.15 -1.31 7.51
C TYR A 145 -12.37 -1.15 9.02
N ARG A 146 -11.48 -1.66 9.86
CA ARG A 146 -11.55 -1.47 11.31
C ARG A 146 -11.42 -0.01 11.73
N ALA A 147 -10.69 0.78 10.95
CA ALA A 147 -10.45 2.19 11.26
C ALA A 147 -11.68 3.07 11.11
N PHE A 148 -12.69 2.60 10.41
CA PHE A 148 -13.94 3.34 10.22
C PHE A 148 -15.06 2.94 11.18
#